data_df7e0097e2c994ddcecf81333542a637
#
_entry.id   df7e0097e2c994ddcecf81333542a637
#
_cell.length_a   1.000
_cell.length_b   1.000
_cell.length_c   1.000
_cell.angle_alpha   90.00
_cell.angle_beta   90.00
_cell.angle_gamma   90.00
#
_symmetry.space_group_name_H-M   'P 1'
#
loop_
_entity.id
_entity.type
_entity.pdbx_description
1 polymer ?
#
loop_
_entity_poly.entity_id
_entity_poly.type
_entity_poly.pdbx_seq_one_letter_code
_entity_poly.pdbx_strand_id
1 'polypeptide(L)'
;MAALFGASAWAQYTDYEPPRWRVNGFAGFDLTHTSQSQTNATTQTDQLFPLGDLRLNGDGFLLDPRFLRINAGLDYQKGANTSDRGDIGMGGVNMAVSTSFLPNSHEPLRASYTKTNHGVTGLGLDQSNDDSRLDVQWDVFRSNLPHIIASFQDYSSTVHVPISFADRTFSERAFNLGASDNWKSWQWSGSFSMGAGTSSGISVLSPDSTFDNSTRAGFFNLFRGFWDNKAHLRLENREVWRDDHLAGDGSTNSNEFTNNATFDVQLHPKVSVTAGYAYSRVDFQNNAFANQIPGTGAIQLLSLVSSTSNSVSGRIDYHPFNWLRLTQDVREARLSPVANALESQTSFTDTASTVEADHRWHSFDFMGSYTGRFQITGTTLDRTPNSWSNSFTGRVAWGDARYLHVVASGQDTHLNLVEQIGGFTDEKRVGLELETHRVKSFRLRIAAEDSQVELLNLSGNTRSKIVTWSASADHRLFTLAYTNSFLDGAGALFPLGLLDHQFLVIPLPIGQLLATPLLNRTTHAQTVSLLGRPRRRLEVSAAWRTEDTVLAASEQTFNVLQTDARYRLGKFTLEGGYSRNLNDVTFITGISGTRLAIWYFRIGRDFKLF
;
A
#
# COMPACT_ATOMS: atom_id res chain seq x y z
N MET A 1 -5.82 8.04 -46.91
CA MET A 1 -5.09 8.49 -45.72
C MET A 1 -3.86 7.63 -45.37
N ALA A 2 -3.72 6.41 -45.86
CA ALA A 2 -2.55 5.55 -45.58
C ALA A 2 -1.25 5.93 -46.35
N ALA A 3 -1.31 6.72 -47.39
CA ALA A 3 -0.18 7.03 -48.25
C ALA A 3 0.69 8.23 -47.80
N LEU A 4 0.21 9.05 -46.86
CA LEU A 4 0.95 10.23 -46.37
C LEU A 4 1.87 9.96 -45.17
N PHE A 5 1.78 8.80 -44.55
CA PHE A 5 2.61 8.42 -43.40
C PHE A 5 3.96 7.73 -43.75
N GLY A 6 4.15 7.37 -45.01
CA GLY A 6 5.30 6.59 -45.45
C GLY A 6 6.62 7.35 -45.64
N ALA A 7 6.60 8.67 -45.83
CA ALA A 7 7.73 9.39 -46.39
C ALA A 7 8.72 9.97 -45.34
N SER A 8 8.32 10.22 -44.12
CA SER A 8 9.19 10.83 -43.10
C SER A 8 9.91 9.82 -42.18
N ALA A 9 9.51 8.55 -42.21
CA ALA A 9 10.08 7.52 -41.32
C ALA A 9 11.38 6.84 -41.85
N TRP A 10 11.77 7.08 -43.09
CA TRP A 10 12.86 6.33 -43.75
C TRP A 10 14.26 6.96 -43.62
N ALA A 11 14.43 8.12 -43.03
CA ALA A 11 15.67 8.91 -43.18
C ALA A 11 16.73 8.76 -42.06
N GLN A 12 16.59 7.85 -41.10
CA GLN A 12 17.58 7.70 -40.02
C GLN A 12 17.92 6.24 -39.68
N TYR A 13 18.32 5.44 -40.65
CA TYR A 13 18.86 4.10 -40.40
C TYR A 13 20.37 4.10 -40.49
N THR A 14 21.06 3.96 -39.38
CA THR A 14 22.44 3.46 -39.30
C THR A 14 22.42 1.94 -39.26
N ASP A 15 23.36 1.29 -39.93
CA ASP A 15 23.50 -0.13 -40.29
C ASP A 15 23.41 -1.22 -39.20
N TYR A 16 22.72 -0.99 -38.09
CA TYR A 16 22.48 -2.03 -37.09
C TYR A 16 21.11 -2.66 -37.31
N GLU A 17 21.06 -3.80 -37.99
CA GLU A 17 19.86 -4.64 -37.97
C GLU A 17 19.81 -5.42 -36.64
N PRO A 18 18.97 -5.01 -35.68
CA PRO A 18 18.75 -5.82 -34.51
C PRO A 18 18.13 -7.17 -34.93
N PRO A 19 18.44 -8.28 -34.27
CA PRO A 19 17.81 -9.56 -34.58
C PRO A 19 16.29 -9.39 -34.50
N ARG A 20 15.58 -9.88 -35.53
CA ARG A 20 14.11 -9.75 -35.63
C ARG A 20 13.40 -10.32 -34.42
N TRP A 21 13.95 -11.38 -33.87
CA TRP A 21 13.41 -12.06 -32.68
C TRP A 21 14.54 -12.43 -31.72
N ARG A 22 14.26 -12.29 -30.43
CA ARG A 22 15.11 -12.77 -29.34
C ARG A 22 14.25 -13.63 -28.44
N VAL A 23 14.70 -14.83 -28.17
CA VAL A 23 14.01 -15.72 -27.20
C VAL A 23 15.01 -16.10 -26.12
N ASN A 24 14.65 -15.75 -24.90
CA ASN A 24 15.38 -16.10 -23.70
C ASN A 24 14.50 -17.04 -22.87
N GLY A 25 15.10 -17.95 -22.18
CA GLY A 25 14.38 -18.85 -21.32
C GLY A 25 15.11 -19.14 -20.03
N PHE A 26 14.35 -19.65 -19.11
CA PHE A 26 14.81 -20.19 -17.84
C PHE A 26 14.17 -21.55 -17.65
N ALA A 27 14.93 -22.52 -17.22
CA ALA A 27 14.43 -23.81 -16.76
C ALA A 27 14.96 -24.04 -15.34
N GLY A 28 14.08 -24.36 -14.42
CA GLY A 28 14.39 -24.54 -13.01
C GLY A 28 13.71 -25.78 -12.44
N PHE A 29 14.32 -26.27 -11.38
CA PHE A 29 13.75 -27.28 -10.51
C PHE A 29 13.90 -26.81 -9.08
N ASP A 30 12.81 -26.90 -8.33
CA ASP A 30 12.71 -26.52 -6.92
C ASP A 30 12.29 -27.75 -6.14
N LEU A 31 12.96 -28.01 -5.04
CA LEU A 31 12.60 -29.07 -4.11
C LEU A 31 12.40 -28.46 -2.74
N THR A 32 11.18 -28.45 -2.26
CA THR A 32 10.83 -27.94 -0.93
C THR A 32 10.38 -29.09 -0.04
N HIS A 33 10.93 -29.16 1.14
CA HIS A 33 10.48 -30.06 2.21
C HIS A 33 9.93 -29.26 3.37
N THR A 34 8.76 -29.63 3.84
CA THR A 34 8.08 -29.00 4.96
C THR A 34 7.82 -30.04 6.04
N SER A 35 8.26 -29.78 7.24
CA SER A 35 7.97 -30.59 8.42
C SER A 35 7.17 -29.77 9.42
N GLN A 36 5.99 -30.23 9.77
CA GLN A 36 5.12 -29.58 10.75
C GLN A 36 4.80 -30.54 11.89
N SER A 37 4.95 -30.06 13.12
CA SER A 37 4.52 -30.78 14.32
C SER A 37 3.76 -29.86 15.26
N GLN A 38 2.83 -30.42 16.04
CA GLN A 38 2.10 -29.73 17.10
C GLN A 38 2.49 -30.30 18.45
N THR A 39 2.68 -29.46 19.45
CA THR A 39 3.19 -29.85 20.78
C THR A 39 2.26 -30.81 21.51
N ASN A 40 0.95 -30.75 21.27
CA ASN A 40 -0.07 -31.61 21.91
C ASN A 40 -0.63 -32.69 20.98
N ALA A 41 -0.13 -32.83 19.77
CA ALA A 41 -0.54 -33.86 18.82
C ALA A 41 0.65 -34.78 18.51
N THR A 42 0.42 -36.07 18.54
CA THR A 42 1.41 -37.07 18.13
C THR A 42 1.63 -37.10 16.60
N THR A 43 0.95 -36.23 15.86
CA THR A 43 1.04 -36.17 14.41
C THR A 43 2.11 -35.18 13.98
N GLN A 44 3.17 -35.71 13.44
CA GLN A 44 4.13 -34.98 12.61
C GLN A 44 3.69 -35.15 11.14
N THR A 45 3.66 -34.08 10.38
CA THR A 45 3.37 -34.14 8.95
C THR A 45 4.61 -33.70 8.19
N ASP A 46 5.17 -34.60 7.42
CA ASP A 46 6.28 -34.34 6.53
C ASP A 46 5.79 -34.28 5.09
N GLN A 47 6.17 -33.25 4.35
CA GLN A 47 5.74 -33.04 2.98
C GLN A 47 6.95 -32.72 2.12
N LEU A 48 7.07 -33.38 0.98
CA LEU A 48 8.07 -33.12 -0.04
C LEU A 48 7.40 -32.56 -1.29
N PHE A 49 7.82 -31.40 -1.73
CA PHE A 49 7.23 -30.70 -2.85
C PHE A 49 8.27 -30.42 -3.94
N PRO A 50 8.42 -31.31 -4.94
CA PRO A 50 9.18 -31.02 -6.15
C PRO A 50 8.37 -30.15 -7.11
N LEU A 51 8.99 -29.08 -7.63
CA LEU A 51 8.40 -28.16 -8.59
C LEU A 51 9.31 -27.95 -9.79
N GLY A 52 8.81 -28.18 -10.98
CA GLY A 52 9.45 -27.79 -12.23
C GLY A 52 8.96 -26.43 -12.70
N ASP A 53 9.86 -25.56 -13.14
CA ASP A 53 9.60 -24.20 -13.63
C ASP A 53 10.26 -24.00 -15.00
N LEU A 54 9.46 -23.61 -16.00
CA LEU A 54 9.92 -23.27 -17.34
C LEU A 54 9.37 -21.91 -17.73
N ARG A 55 10.26 -20.96 -17.96
CA ARG A 55 9.93 -19.60 -18.41
C ARG A 55 10.53 -19.34 -19.77
N LEU A 56 9.73 -18.85 -20.68
CA LEU A 56 10.14 -18.43 -22.01
C LEU A 56 9.69 -16.98 -22.21
N ASN A 57 10.62 -16.13 -22.64
CA ASN A 57 10.34 -14.74 -22.98
C ASN A 57 10.88 -14.46 -24.37
N GLY A 58 10.01 -14.03 -25.26
CA GLY A 58 10.35 -13.64 -26.62
C GLY A 58 10.07 -12.16 -26.83
N ASP A 59 11.00 -11.44 -27.38
CA ASP A 59 10.83 -10.08 -27.86
C ASP A 59 11.23 -9.98 -29.34
N GLY A 60 10.45 -9.23 -30.09
CA GLY A 60 10.70 -9.07 -31.50
C GLY A 60 9.85 -7.99 -32.14
N PHE A 61 9.96 -7.90 -33.46
CA PHE A 61 9.17 -6.97 -34.24
C PHE A 61 8.70 -7.60 -35.53
N LEU A 62 7.54 -7.12 -36.01
CA LEU A 62 7.01 -7.50 -37.30
C LEU A 62 7.20 -6.34 -38.28
N LEU A 63 7.78 -6.63 -39.44
CA LEU A 63 8.13 -5.68 -40.53
C LEU A 63 9.27 -4.72 -40.11
N ASP A 64 9.01 -3.82 -39.18
CA ASP A 64 9.93 -2.79 -38.68
C ASP A 64 9.67 -2.54 -37.18
N PRO A 65 10.73 -2.39 -36.35
CA PRO A 65 10.56 -2.09 -34.92
C PRO A 65 9.85 -0.77 -34.62
N ARG A 66 9.70 0.09 -35.62
CA ARG A 66 8.89 1.33 -35.54
C ARG A 66 7.42 1.10 -35.83
N PHE A 67 7.07 -0.02 -36.48
CA PHE A 67 5.70 -0.35 -36.83
C PHE A 67 5.03 -1.20 -35.76
N LEU A 68 5.57 -2.37 -35.45
CA LEU A 68 4.98 -3.29 -34.48
C LEU A 68 6.06 -4.04 -33.71
N ARG A 69 6.04 -3.86 -32.37
CA ARG A 69 6.83 -4.66 -31.44
C ARG A 69 5.92 -5.64 -30.73
N ILE A 70 6.42 -6.83 -30.50
CA ILE A 70 5.71 -7.92 -29.82
C ILE A 70 6.61 -8.47 -28.74
N ASN A 71 6.08 -8.60 -27.53
CA ASN A 71 6.69 -9.35 -26.45
C ASN A 71 5.74 -10.46 -26.05
N ALA A 72 6.24 -11.67 -25.88
CA ALA A 72 5.47 -12.82 -25.43
C ALA A 72 6.21 -13.53 -24.31
N GLY A 73 5.49 -13.89 -23.27
CA GLY A 73 5.99 -14.67 -22.12
C GLY A 73 5.14 -15.90 -21.91
N LEU A 74 5.79 -16.99 -21.56
CA LEU A 74 5.16 -18.21 -21.08
C LEU A 74 5.89 -18.65 -19.81
N ASP A 75 5.14 -18.84 -18.74
CA ASP A 75 5.63 -19.42 -17.49
C ASP A 75 4.80 -20.66 -17.20
N TYR A 76 5.46 -21.79 -17.09
CA TYR A 76 4.85 -23.08 -16.81
C TYR A 76 5.46 -23.66 -15.55
N GLN A 77 4.61 -23.96 -14.58
CA GLN A 77 5.00 -24.58 -13.32
C GLN A 77 4.20 -25.86 -13.12
N LYS A 78 4.86 -26.92 -12.67
CA LYS A 78 4.21 -28.16 -12.28
C LYS A 78 4.95 -28.79 -11.10
N GLY A 79 4.19 -29.14 -10.08
CA GLY A 79 4.70 -29.79 -8.90
C GLY A 79 3.70 -30.78 -8.32
N ALA A 80 4.16 -31.63 -7.46
CA ALA A 80 3.32 -32.53 -6.68
C ALA A 80 3.81 -32.54 -5.24
N ASN A 81 2.90 -32.49 -4.30
CA ASN A 81 3.19 -32.65 -2.88
C ASN A 81 2.86 -34.08 -2.49
N THR A 82 3.86 -34.83 -2.03
CA THR A 82 3.65 -36.15 -1.46
C THR A 82 3.57 -36.02 0.06
N SER A 83 2.47 -36.40 0.65
CA SER A 83 2.29 -36.43 2.10
C SER A 83 1.69 -37.74 2.54
N ASP A 84 1.84 -38.07 3.83
CA ASP A 84 1.23 -39.27 4.44
C ASP A 84 -0.31 -39.27 4.35
N ARG A 85 -0.92 -38.14 4.00
CA ARG A 85 -2.38 -38.00 3.85
C ARG A 85 -2.87 -38.07 2.39
N GLY A 86 -1.96 -38.19 1.45
CA GLY A 86 -2.24 -38.25 0.01
C GLY A 86 -1.47 -37.23 -0.81
N ASP A 87 -1.46 -37.46 -2.11
CA ASP A 87 -0.73 -36.61 -3.05
C ASP A 87 -1.58 -35.41 -3.47
N ILE A 88 -0.95 -34.23 -3.46
CA ILE A 88 -1.54 -32.99 -3.95
C ILE A 88 -0.70 -32.52 -5.15
N GLY A 89 -1.33 -32.46 -6.32
CA GLY A 89 -0.75 -31.86 -7.50
C GLY A 89 -0.95 -30.36 -7.51
N MET A 90 0.08 -29.61 -7.90
CA MET A 90 -0.03 -28.18 -8.19
C MET A 90 0.52 -27.92 -9.58
N GLY A 91 -0.17 -27.08 -10.34
CA GLY A 91 0.30 -26.69 -11.65
C GLY A 91 -0.27 -25.35 -12.09
N GLY A 92 0.43 -24.71 -12.97
CA GLY A 92 -0.02 -23.44 -13.52
C GLY A 92 0.66 -23.09 -14.82
N VAL A 93 -0.06 -22.33 -15.63
CA VAL A 93 0.44 -21.74 -16.88
C VAL A 93 0.10 -20.26 -16.84
N ASN A 94 1.13 -19.42 -16.99
CA ASN A 94 0.98 -18.01 -17.21
C ASN A 94 1.40 -17.67 -18.63
N MET A 95 0.55 -17.00 -19.35
CA MET A 95 0.83 -16.48 -20.68
C MET A 95 0.68 -14.97 -20.67
N ALA A 96 1.64 -14.27 -21.23
CA ALA A 96 1.58 -12.84 -21.41
C ALA A 96 1.98 -12.49 -22.83
N VAL A 97 1.18 -11.69 -23.52
CA VAL A 97 1.51 -11.13 -24.82
C VAL A 97 1.28 -9.63 -24.77
N SER A 98 2.28 -8.86 -25.16
CA SER A 98 2.12 -7.41 -25.29
C SER A 98 2.59 -6.97 -26.67
N THR A 99 1.85 -6.03 -27.24
CA THR A 99 2.13 -5.46 -28.54
C THR A 99 2.17 -3.93 -28.43
N SER A 100 3.07 -3.34 -29.20
CA SER A 100 3.15 -1.88 -29.37
C SER A 100 3.12 -1.54 -30.84
N PHE A 101 2.03 -0.97 -31.29
CA PHE A 101 1.87 -0.49 -32.66
C PHE A 101 2.29 0.97 -32.75
N LEU A 102 3.10 1.31 -33.75
CA LEU A 102 3.70 2.64 -33.95
C LEU A 102 4.36 3.22 -32.69
N PRO A 103 5.24 2.46 -31.98
CA PRO A 103 5.75 2.83 -30.66
C PRO A 103 6.50 4.16 -30.61
N ASN A 104 7.04 4.62 -31.73
CA ASN A 104 7.81 5.87 -31.85
C ASN A 104 7.02 6.98 -32.56
N SER A 105 5.72 6.79 -32.83
CA SER A 105 4.86 7.78 -33.44
C SER A 105 4.25 8.74 -32.40
N HIS A 106 3.57 9.75 -32.87
CA HIS A 106 2.75 10.62 -32.02
C HIS A 106 1.45 9.95 -31.55
N GLU A 107 1.17 8.73 -31.97
CA GLU A 107 -0.07 8.00 -31.69
C GLU A 107 0.22 6.51 -31.43
N PRO A 108 1.06 6.16 -30.41
CA PRO A 108 1.32 4.78 -30.09
C PRO A 108 0.08 4.09 -29.52
N LEU A 109 -0.19 2.87 -30.01
CA LEU A 109 -1.18 1.97 -29.46
C LEU A 109 -0.47 0.80 -28.82
N ARG A 110 -0.83 0.48 -27.58
CA ARG A 110 -0.31 -0.67 -26.84
C ARG A 110 -1.47 -1.58 -26.46
N ALA A 111 -1.25 -2.88 -26.61
CA ALA A 111 -2.20 -3.87 -26.12
C ALA A 111 -1.42 -4.96 -25.38
N SER A 112 -1.95 -5.42 -24.27
CA SER A 112 -1.41 -6.55 -23.51
C SER A 112 -2.54 -7.51 -23.12
N TYR A 113 -2.25 -8.79 -23.23
CA TYR A 113 -3.11 -9.85 -22.79
C TYR A 113 -2.32 -10.79 -21.87
N THR A 114 -2.86 -11.06 -20.70
CA THR A 114 -2.32 -12.05 -19.77
C THR A 114 -3.39 -13.08 -19.46
N LYS A 115 -2.98 -14.34 -19.41
CA LYS A 115 -3.82 -15.44 -18.95
C LYS A 115 -3.03 -16.27 -17.96
N THR A 116 -3.64 -16.50 -16.80
CA THR A 116 -3.08 -17.29 -15.71
C THR A 116 -4.05 -18.39 -15.37
N ASN A 117 -3.55 -19.62 -15.37
CA ASN A 117 -4.29 -20.76 -14.88
C ASN A 117 -3.46 -21.45 -13.79
N HIS A 118 -4.00 -21.54 -12.58
CA HIS A 118 -3.38 -22.25 -11.47
C HIS A 118 -4.36 -23.25 -10.89
N GLY A 119 -3.92 -24.48 -10.69
CA GLY A 119 -4.74 -25.54 -10.12
C GLY A 119 -4.02 -26.29 -9.01
N VAL A 120 -4.82 -26.74 -8.04
CA VAL A 120 -4.42 -27.66 -6.97
C VAL A 120 -5.37 -28.85 -7.05
N THR A 121 -4.82 -30.06 -7.18
CA THR A 121 -5.58 -31.29 -7.29
C THR A 121 -5.16 -32.27 -6.20
N GLY A 122 -6.09 -33.01 -5.61
CA GLY A 122 -5.82 -34.04 -4.62
C GLY A 122 -6.55 -33.86 -3.28
N LEU A 123 -6.67 -34.90 -2.52
CA LEU A 123 -7.40 -34.97 -1.23
C LEU A 123 -8.88 -34.51 -1.31
N GLY A 124 -9.50 -34.61 -2.50
CA GLY A 124 -10.86 -34.13 -2.73
C GLY A 124 -10.96 -32.58 -2.85
N LEU A 125 -9.84 -31.92 -2.99
CA LEU A 125 -9.73 -30.46 -3.19
C LEU A 125 -9.20 -30.20 -4.61
N ASP A 126 -10.05 -30.37 -5.62
CA ASP A 126 -9.68 -29.95 -6.96
C ASP A 126 -10.11 -28.50 -7.14
N GLN A 127 -9.22 -27.58 -6.87
CA GLN A 127 -9.45 -26.16 -7.03
C GLN A 127 -8.63 -25.64 -8.20
N SER A 128 -9.24 -24.87 -9.08
CA SER A 128 -8.51 -24.14 -10.12
C SER A 128 -8.94 -22.68 -10.14
N ASN A 129 -7.98 -21.82 -10.50
CA ASN A 129 -8.18 -20.39 -10.72
C ASN A 129 -7.74 -20.05 -12.13
N ASP A 130 -8.68 -19.52 -12.91
CA ASP A 130 -8.46 -19.04 -14.28
C ASP A 130 -8.64 -17.53 -14.30
N ASP A 131 -7.54 -16.80 -14.52
CA ASP A 131 -7.55 -15.34 -14.64
C ASP A 131 -7.18 -14.93 -16.06
N SER A 132 -7.89 -13.96 -16.60
CA SER A 132 -7.53 -13.32 -17.86
C SER A 132 -7.67 -11.82 -17.78
N ARG A 133 -6.72 -11.10 -18.39
CA ARG A 133 -6.70 -9.65 -18.42
C ARG A 133 -6.26 -9.15 -19.79
N LEU A 134 -7.06 -8.27 -20.35
CA LEU A 134 -6.76 -7.53 -21.56
C LEU A 134 -6.66 -6.04 -21.20
N ASP A 135 -5.52 -5.41 -21.53
CA ASP A 135 -5.32 -3.99 -21.42
C ASP A 135 -5.01 -3.43 -22.81
N VAL A 136 -5.70 -2.34 -23.20
CA VAL A 136 -5.44 -1.60 -24.43
C VAL A 136 -5.27 -0.14 -24.07
N GLN A 137 -4.20 0.49 -24.54
CA GLN A 137 -3.93 1.91 -24.31
C GLN A 137 -3.55 2.58 -25.62
N TRP A 138 -4.15 3.72 -25.86
CA TRP A 138 -3.86 4.58 -26.99
C TRP A 138 -3.49 5.97 -26.49
N ASP A 139 -2.33 6.46 -26.92
CA ASP A 139 -1.78 7.77 -26.55
C ASP A 139 -1.69 8.66 -27.80
N VAL A 140 -2.09 9.91 -27.69
CA VAL A 140 -2.02 10.90 -28.77
C VAL A 140 -1.22 12.11 -28.30
N PHE A 141 -0.05 12.34 -28.94
CA PHE A 141 0.88 13.43 -28.59
C PHE A 141 1.13 14.36 -29.78
N ARG A 142 0.13 15.02 -30.27
CA ARG A 142 0.30 15.98 -31.38
C ARG A 142 0.47 17.39 -30.84
N SER A 143 1.41 18.16 -31.40
CA SER A 143 1.70 19.53 -30.97
C SER A 143 0.51 20.50 -31.05
N ASN A 144 -0.49 20.18 -31.89
CA ASN A 144 -1.66 21.03 -32.12
C ASN A 144 -2.96 20.50 -31.51
N LEU A 145 -2.87 19.43 -30.73
CA LEU A 145 -3.99 18.77 -30.06
C LEU A 145 -3.63 18.56 -28.57
N PRO A 146 -4.64 18.53 -27.72
CA PRO A 146 -4.44 18.05 -26.36
C PRO A 146 -3.77 16.66 -26.34
N HIS A 147 -2.95 16.40 -25.36
CA HIS A 147 -2.48 15.04 -25.07
C HIS A 147 -3.68 14.20 -24.64
N ILE A 148 -4.03 13.19 -25.40
CA ILE A 148 -5.17 12.32 -25.15
C ILE A 148 -4.66 10.91 -24.83
N ILE A 149 -5.18 10.32 -23.75
CA ILE A 149 -4.92 8.93 -23.36
C ILE A 149 -6.27 8.24 -23.27
N ALA A 150 -6.45 7.17 -24.05
CA ALA A 150 -7.60 6.29 -23.92
C ALA A 150 -7.12 4.90 -23.51
N SER A 151 -7.74 4.30 -22.50
CA SER A 151 -7.43 2.94 -22.08
C SER A 151 -8.69 2.12 -21.85
N PHE A 152 -8.59 0.85 -22.19
CA PHE A 152 -9.61 -0.15 -21.95
C PHE A 152 -8.98 -1.33 -21.23
N GLN A 153 -9.66 -1.83 -20.22
CA GLN A 153 -9.28 -3.02 -19.44
C GLN A 153 -10.47 -3.96 -19.38
N ASP A 154 -10.22 -5.24 -19.61
CA ASP A 154 -11.17 -6.35 -19.38
C ASP A 154 -10.46 -7.39 -18.53
N TYR A 155 -11.00 -7.67 -17.35
CA TYR A 155 -10.47 -8.63 -16.41
C TYR A 155 -11.55 -9.66 -16.09
N SER A 156 -11.18 -10.92 -16.07
CA SER A 156 -12.05 -12.03 -15.69
C SER A 156 -11.27 -13.05 -14.85
N SER A 157 -11.88 -13.48 -13.77
CA SER A 157 -11.35 -14.49 -12.85
C SER A 157 -12.45 -15.52 -12.56
N THR A 158 -12.10 -16.79 -12.64
CA THR A 158 -13.00 -17.89 -12.28
C THR A 158 -12.28 -18.84 -11.34
N VAL A 159 -12.85 -19.03 -10.16
CA VAL A 159 -12.36 -19.99 -9.15
C VAL A 159 -13.31 -21.15 -9.10
N HIS A 160 -12.84 -22.31 -9.55
CA HIS A 160 -13.56 -23.58 -9.44
C HIS A 160 -13.31 -24.23 -8.09
N VAL A 161 -14.34 -24.57 -7.35
CA VAL A 161 -14.27 -25.23 -6.05
C VAL A 161 -15.10 -26.52 -6.08
N PRO A 162 -14.48 -27.71 -5.95
CA PRO A 162 -15.13 -28.99 -6.29
C PRO A 162 -16.16 -29.48 -5.27
N ILE A 163 -16.13 -29.01 -4.03
CA ILE A 163 -16.98 -29.55 -2.97
C ILE A 163 -18.14 -28.59 -2.68
N SER A 164 -19.28 -28.84 -3.31
CA SER A 164 -20.62 -28.29 -2.99
C SER A 164 -20.81 -26.78 -3.06
N PHE A 165 -19.88 -26.02 -3.57
CA PHE A 165 -20.01 -24.57 -3.76
C PHE A 165 -20.03 -24.26 -5.26
N ALA A 166 -20.89 -23.32 -5.65
CA ALA A 166 -20.89 -22.80 -7.00
C ALA A 166 -19.53 -22.15 -7.31
N ASP A 167 -19.09 -22.28 -8.56
CA ASP A 167 -17.92 -21.58 -9.05
C ASP A 167 -18.04 -20.08 -8.75
N ARG A 168 -16.94 -19.49 -8.30
CA ARG A 168 -16.90 -18.06 -8.08
C ARG A 168 -16.36 -17.39 -9.31
N THR A 169 -17.15 -16.52 -9.91
CA THR A 169 -16.70 -15.71 -11.05
C THR A 169 -16.63 -14.24 -10.66
N PHE A 170 -15.63 -13.60 -11.15
CA PHE A 170 -15.48 -12.14 -11.08
C PHE A 170 -15.11 -11.62 -12.45
N SER A 171 -15.79 -10.59 -12.93
CA SER A 171 -15.42 -9.89 -14.16
C SER A 171 -15.50 -8.39 -13.96
N GLU A 172 -14.56 -7.67 -14.54
CA GLU A 172 -14.51 -6.21 -14.48
C GLU A 172 -14.09 -5.66 -15.83
N ARG A 173 -14.82 -4.66 -16.32
CA ARG A 173 -14.49 -3.90 -17.51
C ARG A 173 -14.34 -2.44 -17.13
N ALA A 174 -13.25 -1.83 -17.54
CA ALA A 174 -13.01 -0.42 -17.29
C ALA A 174 -12.57 0.28 -18.58
N PHE A 175 -13.09 1.47 -18.77
CA PHE A 175 -12.69 2.41 -19.81
C PHE A 175 -12.27 3.71 -19.17
N ASN A 176 -11.11 4.25 -19.59
CA ASN A 176 -10.63 5.54 -19.12
C ASN A 176 -10.28 6.40 -20.34
N LEU A 177 -10.67 7.66 -20.30
CA LEU A 177 -10.33 8.67 -21.27
C LEU A 177 -9.77 9.89 -20.52
N GLY A 178 -8.54 10.26 -20.81
CA GLY A 178 -7.90 11.44 -20.25
C GLY A 178 -7.50 12.41 -21.36
N ALA A 179 -7.58 13.70 -21.07
CA ALA A 179 -7.04 14.73 -21.94
C ALA A 179 -6.38 15.83 -21.13
N SER A 180 -5.26 16.35 -21.61
CA SER A 180 -4.56 17.47 -20.96
C SER A 180 -3.90 18.35 -22.01
N ASP A 181 -3.87 19.65 -21.74
CA ASP A 181 -3.22 20.62 -22.62
C ASP A 181 -2.83 21.89 -21.87
N ASN A 182 -1.97 22.67 -22.52
CA ASN A 182 -1.56 24.00 -22.10
C ASN A 182 -2.08 25.02 -23.11
N TRP A 183 -3.07 25.81 -22.71
CA TRP A 183 -3.59 26.88 -23.56
C TRP A 183 -3.21 28.25 -23.00
N LYS A 184 -2.25 28.91 -23.63
CA LYS A 184 -1.62 30.14 -23.13
C LYS A 184 -1.03 29.92 -21.74
N SER A 185 -1.57 30.61 -20.70
CA SER A 185 -1.16 30.46 -19.30
C SER A 185 -2.03 29.48 -18.50
N TRP A 186 -2.99 28.83 -19.15
CA TRP A 186 -3.84 27.83 -18.53
C TRP A 186 -3.27 26.43 -18.79
N GLN A 187 -3.24 25.62 -17.76
CA GLN A 187 -2.99 24.18 -17.85
C GLN A 187 -4.27 23.50 -17.42
N TRP A 188 -4.76 22.59 -18.23
CA TRP A 188 -5.93 21.84 -17.87
C TRP A 188 -5.72 20.35 -18.09
N SER A 189 -6.38 19.54 -17.27
CA SER A 189 -6.48 18.10 -17.45
C SER A 189 -7.89 17.65 -17.07
N GLY A 190 -8.41 16.72 -17.84
CA GLY A 190 -9.67 16.08 -17.54
C GLY A 190 -9.55 14.59 -17.78
N SER A 191 -10.27 13.81 -17.01
CA SER A 191 -10.41 12.38 -17.24
C SER A 191 -11.83 11.92 -16.95
N PHE A 192 -12.24 10.93 -17.71
CA PHE A 192 -13.48 10.20 -17.50
C PHE A 192 -13.17 8.73 -17.41
N SER A 193 -13.69 8.06 -16.40
CA SER A 193 -13.58 6.62 -16.22
C SER A 193 -14.96 6.00 -16.08
N MET A 194 -15.11 4.82 -16.63
CA MET A 194 -16.32 4.02 -16.53
C MET A 194 -15.91 2.57 -16.29
N GLY A 195 -16.43 1.95 -15.24
CA GLY A 195 -16.19 0.56 -14.89
C GLY A 195 -17.52 -0.16 -14.63
N ALA A 196 -17.56 -1.43 -14.98
CA ALA A 196 -18.64 -2.33 -14.60
C ALA A 196 -18.03 -3.67 -14.21
N GLY A 197 -18.49 -4.23 -13.10
CA GLY A 197 -18.03 -5.50 -12.60
C GLY A 197 -19.20 -6.38 -12.20
N THR A 198 -19.02 -7.70 -12.36
CA THR A 198 -19.96 -8.70 -11.89
C THR A 198 -19.21 -9.74 -11.07
N SER A 199 -19.80 -10.18 -10.00
CA SER A 199 -19.27 -11.31 -9.22
C SER A 199 -20.41 -12.26 -8.85
N SER A 200 -20.12 -13.56 -8.85
CA SER A 200 -21.09 -14.60 -8.49
C SER A 200 -20.49 -15.61 -7.53
N GLY A 201 -21.33 -16.36 -6.82
CA GLY A 201 -20.89 -17.41 -5.89
C GLY A 201 -20.27 -16.89 -4.60
N ILE A 202 -20.60 -15.69 -4.13
CA ILE A 202 -19.95 -15.01 -3.02
C ILE A 202 -20.30 -15.61 -1.65
N SER A 203 -21.48 -16.23 -1.53
CA SER A 203 -21.99 -16.70 -0.22
C SER A 203 -22.20 -18.19 -0.19
N VAL A 204 -21.71 -18.84 0.87
CA VAL A 204 -21.97 -20.26 1.17
C VAL A 204 -23.45 -20.52 1.42
N LEU A 205 -24.18 -19.54 1.94
CA LEU A 205 -25.60 -19.63 2.26
C LEU A 205 -26.50 -19.32 1.06
N SER A 206 -25.95 -18.71 0.02
CA SER A 206 -26.66 -18.37 -1.22
C SER A 206 -25.69 -18.47 -2.40
N PRO A 207 -25.45 -19.69 -2.92
CA PRO A 207 -24.47 -19.94 -3.99
C PRO A 207 -24.82 -19.23 -5.31
N ASP A 208 -26.09 -18.91 -5.53
CA ASP A 208 -26.56 -18.19 -6.72
C ASP A 208 -26.56 -16.66 -6.54
N SER A 209 -25.94 -16.16 -5.46
CA SER A 209 -25.83 -14.72 -5.26
C SER A 209 -24.94 -14.07 -6.32
N THR A 210 -25.48 -13.10 -7.01
CA THR A 210 -24.74 -12.24 -7.93
C THR A 210 -24.64 -10.83 -7.35
N PHE A 211 -23.50 -10.21 -7.55
CA PHE A 211 -23.26 -8.82 -7.21
C PHE A 211 -22.77 -8.10 -8.46
N ASP A 212 -23.51 -7.09 -8.87
CA ASP A 212 -23.17 -6.25 -10.01
C ASP A 212 -22.84 -4.86 -9.50
N ASN A 213 -21.73 -4.32 -9.95
CA ASN A 213 -21.35 -2.94 -9.66
C ASN A 213 -21.08 -2.15 -10.94
N SER A 214 -21.42 -0.89 -10.93
CA SER A 214 -20.99 0.04 -11.96
C SER A 214 -20.47 1.33 -11.33
N THR A 215 -19.38 1.85 -11.87
CA THR A 215 -18.78 3.09 -11.42
C THR A 215 -18.51 3.98 -12.62
N ARG A 216 -18.87 5.25 -12.52
CA ARG A 216 -18.50 6.30 -13.49
C ARG A 216 -17.86 7.42 -12.70
N ALA A 217 -16.74 7.92 -13.18
CA ALA A 217 -16.07 9.04 -12.54
C ALA A 217 -15.59 10.05 -13.57
N GLY A 218 -15.83 11.30 -13.28
CA GLY A 218 -15.31 12.45 -14.01
C GLY A 218 -14.36 13.24 -13.12
N PHE A 219 -13.24 13.65 -13.67
CA PHE A 219 -12.29 14.53 -13.00
C PHE A 219 -11.88 15.65 -13.95
N PHE A 220 -11.84 16.88 -13.45
CA PHE A 220 -11.36 18.04 -14.18
C PHE A 220 -10.49 18.89 -13.28
N ASN A 221 -9.31 19.27 -13.77
CA ASN A 221 -8.37 20.15 -13.09
C ASN A 221 -7.99 21.29 -14.02
N LEU A 222 -8.02 22.50 -13.50
CA LEU A 222 -7.63 23.72 -14.19
C LEU A 222 -6.64 24.49 -13.33
N PHE A 223 -5.48 24.80 -13.88
CA PHE A 223 -4.42 25.55 -13.23
C PHE A 223 -4.05 26.77 -14.05
N ARG A 224 -3.79 27.90 -13.37
CA ARG A 224 -3.28 29.11 -14.00
C ARG A 224 -2.32 29.85 -13.09
N GLY A 225 -1.18 30.22 -13.63
CA GLY A 225 -0.25 31.19 -13.03
C GLY A 225 -0.57 32.62 -13.45
N PHE A 226 -0.41 33.56 -12.51
CA PHE A 226 -0.58 35.00 -12.70
C PHE A 226 0.67 35.72 -12.19
N TRP A 227 0.88 36.96 -12.63
CA TRP A 227 1.94 37.85 -12.12
C TRP A 227 3.33 37.19 -12.09
N ASP A 228 3.78 36.69 -13.24
CA ASP A 228 5.05 35.99 -13.38
C ASP A 228 5.19 34.81 -12.40
N ASN A 229 4.12 34.03 -12.26
CA ASN A 229 4.02 32.87 -11.35
C ASN A 229 4.08 33.20 -9.85
N LYS A 230 3.76 34.44 -9.46
CA LYS A 230 3.62 34.81 -8.04
C LYS A 230 2.26 34.46 -7.46
N ALA A 231 1.28 34.20 -8.31
CA ALA A 231 -0.02 33.69 -7.87
C ALA A 231 -0.49 32.54 -8.76
N HIS A 232 -1.19 31.60 -8.15
CA HIS A 232 -1.71 30.41 -8.80
C HIS A 232 -3.16 30.19 -8.42
N LEU A 233 -3.99 29.89 -9.40
CA LEU A 233 -5.35 29.41 -9.21
C LEU A 233 -5.42 27.96 -9.66
N ARG A 234 -5.94 27.11 -8.80
CA ARG A 234 -6.22 25.70 -9.08
C ARG A 234 -7.69 25.42 -8.80
N LEU A 235 -8.37 24.87 -9.78
CA LEU A 235 -9.74 24.41 -9.68
C LEU A 235 -9.76 22.92 -9.95
N GLU A 236 -10.34 22.15 -9.04
CA GLU A 236 -10.50 20.71 -9.18
C GLU A 236 -11.97 20.35 -9.00
N ASN A 237 -12.48 19.57 -9.94
CA ASN A 237 -13.82 19.04 -9.91
C ASN A 237 -13.76 17.53 -10.06
N ARG A 238 -14.48 16.79 -9.22
CA ARG A 238 -14.59 15.35 -9.26
C ARG A 238 -16.04 14.96 -9.05
N GLU A 239 -16.52 14.06 -9.88
CA GLU A 239 -17.83 13.47 -9.74
C GLU A 239 -17.74 11.96 -9.91
N VAL A 240 -18.34 11.21 -8.99
CA VAL A 240 -18.30 9.74 -8.97
C VAL A 240 -19.71 9.22 -8.74
N TRP A 241 -20.20 8.41 -9.65
CA TRP A 241 -21.43 7.65 -9.52
C TRP A 241 -21.10 6.18 -9.33
N ARG A 242 -21.73 5.55 -8.38
CA ARG A 242 -21.62 4.12 -8.13
C ARG A 242 -23.00 3.53 -7.95
N ASP A 243 -23.24 2.45 -8.67
CA ASP A 243 -24.44 1.63 -8.57
C ASP A 243 -24.01 0.21 -8.23
N ASP A 244 -24.49 -0.31 -7.12
CA ASP A 244 -24.22 -1.67 -6.63
C ASP A 244 -25.56 -2.41 -6.51
N HIS A 245 -25.68 -3.56 -7.18
CA HIS A 245 -26.85 -4.44 -7.12
C HIS A 245 -26.49 -5.79 -6.54
N LEU A 246 -27.21 -6.20 -5.51
CA LEU A 246 -27.08 -7.52 -4.89
C LEU A 246 -28.30 -8.38 -5.30
N ALA A 247 -28.08 -9.63 -5.69
CA ALA A 247 -29.17 -10.56 -5.98
C ALA A 247 -30.11 -10.70 -4.77
N GLY A 248 -31.40 -10.49 -4.98
CA GLY A 248 -32.42 -10.51 -3.93
C GLY A 248 -32.99 -9.13 -3.55
N ASP A 249 -33.10 -8.23 -4.52
CA ASP A 249 -33.72 -6.91 -4.44
C ASP A 249 -32.98 -5.83 -3.62
N GLY A 250 -31.68 -6.02 -3.36
CA GLY A 250 -30.86 -4.99 -2.73
C GLY A 250 -30.10 -4.14 -3.76
N SER A 251 -30.31 -2.83 -3.76
CA SER A 251 -29.49 -1.90 -4.54
C SER A 251 -29.01 -0.74 -3.68
N THR A 252 -27.76 -0.33 -3.91
CA THR A 252 -27.20 0.87 -3.32
C THR A 252 -26.64 1.76 -4.40
N ASN A 253 -27.10 3.01 -4.41
CA ASN A 253 -26.65 4.00 -5.36
C ASN A 253 -25.98 5.14 -4.60
N SER A 254 -24.81 5.57 -5.05
CA SER A 254 -24.15 6.74 -4.49
C SER A 254 -23.67 7.67 -5.59
N ASN A 255 -23.85 8.95 -5.34
CA ASN A 255 -23.29 10.02 -6.16
C ASN A 255 -22.47 10.94 -5.27
N GLU A 256 -21.19 11.08 -5.55
CA GLU A 256 -20.27 11.97 -4.87
C GLU A 256 -19.81 13.06 -5.84
N PHE A 257 -20.06 14.30 -5.47
CA PHE A 257 -19.59 15.47 -6.19
C PHE A 257 -18.64 16.27 -5.29
N THR A 258 -17.46 16.59 -5.77
CA THR A 258 -16.47 17.40 -5.05
C THR A 258 -15.94 18.51 -5.95
N ASN A 259 -15.89 19.71 -5.42
CA ASN A 259 -15.36 20.88 -6.08
C ASN A 259 -14.38 21.59 -5.14
N ASN A 260 -13.14 21.77 -5.55
CA ASN A 260 -12.09 22.43 -4.80
C ASN A 260 -11.55 23.61 -5.62
N ALA A 261 -11.43 24.75 -4.97
CA ALA A 261 -10.78 25.94 -5.52
C ALA A 261 -9.67 26.36 -4.56
N THR A 262 -8.46 26.51 -5.04
CA THR A 262 -7.30 26.98 -4.26
C THR A 262 -6.65 28.13 -4.98
N PHE A 263 -6.41 29.19 -4.25
CA PHE A 263 -5.69 30.38 -4.73
C PHE A 263 -4.49 30.63 -3.82
N ASP A 264 -3.30 30.55 -4.41
CA ASP A 264 -2.03 30.82 -3.74
C ASP A 264 -1.44 32.11 -4.28
N VAL A 265 -0.95 32.98 -3.40
CA VAL A 265 -0.30 34.22 -3.79
C VAL A 265 0.94 34.49 -2.94
N GLN A 266 2.05 34.78 -3.60
CA GLN A 266 3.26 35.28 -2.98
C GLN A 266 3.24 36.80 -2.96
N LEU A 267 2.77 37.40 -1.85
CA LEU A 267 2.67 38.84 -1.69
C LEU A 267 4.05 39.48 -1.57
N HIS A 268 4.99 38.78 -0.94
CA HIS A 268 6.37 39.19 -0.75
C HIS A 268 7.25 37.91 -0.79
N PRO A 269 8.55 37.99 -1.12
CA PRO A 269 9.42 36.81 -1.05
C PRO A 269 9.38 36.04 0.28
N LYS A 270 8.98 36.76 1.35
CA LYS A 270 8.86 36.19 2.71
C LYS A 270 7.44 35.90 3.15
N VAL A 271 6.42 36.20 2.35
CA VAL A 271 5.01 36.07 2.73
C VAL A 271 4.24 35.42 1.58
N SER A 272 3.62 34.27 1.84
CA SER A 272 2.64 33.66 0.95
C SER A 272 1.30 33.47 1.67
N VAL A 273 0.23 33.57 0.90
CA VAL A 273 -1.14 33.40 1.37
C VAL A 273 -1.82 32.41 0.44
N THR A 274 -2.47 31.42 1.04
CA THR A 274 -3.32 30.44 0.34
C THR A 274 -4.73 30.61 0.85
N ALA A 275 -5.69 30.69 -0.07
CA ALA A 275 -7.12 30.63 0.21
C ALA A 275 -7.72 29.42 -0.50
N GLY A 276 -8.54 28.66 0.20
CA GLY A 276 -9.17 27.47 -0.33
C GLY A 276 -10.67 27.45 -0.06
N TYR A 277 -11.41 26.91 -1.03
CA TYR A 277 -12.80 26.56 -0.90
C TYR A 277 -13.02 25.14 -1.36
N ALA A 278 -13.71 24.33 -0.58
CA ALA A 278 -14.10 22.99 -0.96
C ALA A 278 -15.59 22.78 -0.71
N TYR A 279 -16.26 22.22 -1.70
CA TYR A 279 -17.63 21.77 -1.63
C TYR A 279 -17.68 20.29 -1.94
N SER A 280 -18.36 19.49 -1.11
CA SER A 280 -18.67 18.12 -1.46
C SER A 280 -20.15 17.82 -1.17
N ARG A 281 -20.73 16.98 -2.00
CA ARG A 281 -22.05 16.43 -1.85
C ARG A 281 -21.98 14.93 -2.07
N VAL A 282 -22.54 14.19 -1.14
CA VAL A 282 -22.71 12.75 -1.25
C VAL A 282 -24.18 12.46 -1.17
N ASP A 283 -24.77 11.93 -2.23
CA ASP A 283 -26.12 11.42 -2.25
C ASP A 283 -26.04 9.89 -2.18
N PHE A 284 -26.69 9.31 -1.18
CA PHE A 284 -26.67 7.88 -0.97
C PHE A 284 -28.12 7.35 -0.86
N GLN A 285 -28.42 6.32 -1.65
CA GLN A 285 -29.71 5.63 -1.61
C GLN A 285 -29.46 4.13 -1.38
N ASN A 286 -30.04 3.58 -0.34
CA ASN A 286 -29.96 2.15 -0.01
C ASN A 286 -31.37 1.56 0.05
N ASN A 287 -31.67 0.69 -0.91
CA ASN A 287 -32.93 -0.04 -0.97
C ASN A 287 -32.79 -1.50 -0.49
N ALA A 288 -31.58 -1.91 -0.02
CA ALA A 288 -31.24 -3.30 0.21
C ALA A 288 -31.92 -3.96 1.42
N PHE A 289 -32.48 -3.20 2.36
CA PHE A 289 -32.96 -3.77 3.63
C PHE A 289 -34.43 -3.46 3.99
N ALA A 290 -35.17 -2.83 3.10
CA ALA A 290 -36.55 -2.46 3.41
C ALA A 290 -37.51 -3.65 3.57
N ASN A 291 -37.18 -4.86 3.10
CA ASN A 291 -38.13 -5.97 2.94
C ASN A 291 -37.79 -7.29 3.64
N GLN A 292 -36.69 -7.41 4.40
CA GLN A 292 -36.22 -8.76 4.77
C GLN A 292 -36.43 -9.23 6.22
N ILE A 293 -37.05 -8.49 7.13
CA ILE A 293 -37.35 -9.06 8.46
C ILE A 293 -38.76 -8.70 8.91
N PRO A 294 -39.77 -9.54 8.62
CA PRO A 294 -41.07 -9.44 9.25
C PRO A 294 -40.95 -9.83 10.73
N GLY A 295 -41.11 -8.89 11.65
CA GLY A 295 -41.35 -9.18 13.08
C GLY A 295 -40.23 -8.92 14.08
N THR A 296 -39.02 -8.56 13.65
CA THR A 296 -38.00 -8.01 14.55
C THR A 296 -37.91 -6.50 14.31
N GLY A 297 -38.15 -5.71 15.35
CA GLY A 297 -37.99 -4.25 15.25
C GLY A 297 -36.67 -3.92 14.59
N ALA A 298 -36.76 -3.37 13.38
CA ALA A 298 -35.61 -3.03 12.57
C ALA A 298 -34.65 -2.18 13.41
N ILE A 299 -33.53 -2.75 13.81
CA ILE A 299 -32.36 -1.93 14.05
C ILE A 299 -32.10 -1.34 12.67
N GLN A 300 -32.52 -0.09 12.46
CA GLN A 300 -32.04 0.72 11.36
C GLN A 300 -30.53 0.77 11.54
N LEU A 301 -29.85 -0.21 10.90
CA LEU A 301 -28.43 -0.06 10.61
C LEU A 301 -28.30 1.31 9.98
N LEU A 302 -27.53 2.16 10.60
CA LEU A 302 -27.21 3.53 10.22
C LEU A 302 -27.30 3.66 8.70
N SER A 303 -28.44 4.16 8.23
CA SER A 303 -28.60 4.49 6.82
C SER A 303 -27.53 5.52 6.54
N LEU A 304 -26.60 5.19 5.64
CA LEU A 304 -25.65 6.16 5.13
C LEU A 304 -26.47 7.33 4.60
N VAL A 305 -26.31 8.49 5.20
CA VAL A 305 -27.17 9.64 4.98
C VAL A 305 -26.53 10.51 3.92
N SER A 306 -27.33 10.93 2.95
CA SER A 306 -26.88 11.95 2.01
C SER A 306 -26.45 13.21 2.74
N SER A 307 -25.31 13.76 2.39
CA SER A 307 -24.73 14.90 3.09
C SER A 307 -24.11 15.92 2.13
N THR A 308 -24.13 17.18 2.55
CA THR A 308 -23.37 18.25 1.89
C THR A 308 -22.33 18.79 2.87
N SER A 309 -21.14 19.06 2.35
CA SER A 309 -20.06 19.68 3.10
C SER A 309 -19.54 20.91 2.36
N ASN A 310 -19.42 22.00 3.08
CA ASN A 310 -18.78 23.23 2.60
C ASN A 310 -17.61 23.54 3.51
N SER A 311 -16.44 23.86 2.97
CA SER A 311 -15.33 24.33 3.76
C SER A 311 -14.61 25.49 3.10
N VAL A 312 -14.21 26.46 3.93
CA VAL A 312 -13.32 27.57 3.56
C VAL A 312 -12.04 27.43 4.37
N SER A 313 -10.91 27.60 3.74
CA SER A 313 -9.60 27.56 4.40
C SER A 313 -8.75 28.74 4.01
N GLY A 314 -7.94 29.18 4.94
CA GLY A 314 -6.94 30.23 4.74
C GLY A 314 -5.63 29.83 5.41
N ARG A 315 -4.53 30.06 4.73
CA ARG A 315 -3.19 29.82 5.25
C ARG A 315 -2.29 31.01 4.95
N ILE A 316 -1.53 31.40 5.94
CA ILE A 316 -0.50 32.42 5.81
C ILE A 316 0.81 31.79 6.21
N ASP A 317 1.79 31.82 5.31
CA ASP A 317 3.16 31.42 5.56
C ASP A 317 4.03 32.67 5.59
N TYR A 318 4.77 32.86 6.67
CA TYR A 318 5.68 33.98 6.87
C TYR A 318 7.08 33.48 7.21
N HIS A 319 8.08 33.88 6.42
CA HIS A 319 9.48 33.58 6.58
C HIS A 319 10.27 34.85 6.97
N PRO A 320 10.25 35.27 8.26
CA PRO A 320 10.99 36.49 8.67
C PRO A 320 12.49 36.35 8.41
N PHE A 321 13.00 35.13 8.62
CA PHE A 321 14.40 34.77 8.39
C PHE A 321 14.46 33.47 7.57
N ASN A 322 15.58 33.20 6.93
CA ASN A 322 15.74 31.96 6.12
C ASN A 322 15.64 30.67 6.96
N TRP A 323 15.81 30.78 8.26
CA TRP A 323 15.78 29.68 9.22
C TRP A 323 14.49 29.61 10.05
N LEU A 324 13.55 30.56 9.88
CA LEU A 324 12.31 30.61 10.67
C LEU A 324 11.10 30.75 9.76
N ARG A 325 10.15 29.85 9.93
CA ARG A 325 8.87 29.85 9.25
C ARG A 325 7.74 29.88 10.27
N LEU A 326 6.80 30.76 10.06
CA LEU A 326 5.57 30.88 10.84
C LEU A 326 4.40 30.60 9.89
N THR A 327 3.56 29.65 10.27
CA THR A 327 2.38 29.28 9.49
C THR A 327 1.13 29.41 10.35
N GLN A 328 0.12 30.08 9.82
CA GLN A 328 -1.20 30.15 10.41
C GLN A 328 -2.21 29.57 9.44
N ASP A 329 -2.90 28.49 9.87
CA ASP A 329 -3.97 27.84 9.14
C ASP A 329 -5.30 28.10 9.84
N VAL A 330 -6.34 28.41 9.08
CA VAL A 330 -7.73 28.52 9.56
C VAL A 330 -8.61 27.78 8.57
N ARG A 331 -9.48 26.93 9.08
CA ARG A 331 -10.47 26.20 8.29
C ARG A 331 -11.82 26.23 8.98
N GLU A 332 -12.83 26.61 8.25
CA GLU A 332 -14.23 26.47 8.66
C GLU A 332 -14.90 25.44 7.72
N ALA A 333 -15.59 24.48 8.29
CA ALA A 333 -16.35 23.50 7.53
C ALA A 333 -17.74 23.34 8.14
N ARG A 334 -18.74 23.10 7.26
CA ARG A 334 -20.13 22.83 7.64
C ARG A 334 -20.57 21.56 6.95
N LEU A 335 -21.04 20.63 7.74
CA LEU A 335 -21.62 19.37 7.28
C LEU A 335 -23.12 19.43 7.53
N SER A 336 -23.91 19.29 6.48
CA SER A 336 -25.37 19.29 6.56
C SER A 336 -25.88 17.96 5.98
N PRO A 337 -26.54 17.12 6.77
CA PRO A 337 -27.23 15.95 6.24
C PRO A 337 -28.43 16.40 5.38
N VAL A 338 -28.72 15.65 4.30
CA VAL A 338 -29.76 16.03 3.32
C VAL A 338 -31.13 15.45 3.66
N ALA A 339 -31.21 14.41 4.53
CA ALA A 339 -32.45 13.69 4.79
C ALA A 339 -32.79 13.65 6.29
N ASN A 340 -34.03 14.05 6.60
CA ASN A 340 -34.79 13.99 7.86
C ASN A 340 -34.53 15.07 8.91
N ALA A 341 -35.65 15.63 9.40
CA ALA A 341 -35.75 16.77 10.29
C ALA A 341 -35.14 16.59 11.70
N LEU A 342 -34.51 15.49 12.00
CA LEU A 342 -33.84 15.18 13.28
C LEU A 342 -32.31 15.28 13.23
N GLU A 343 -31.74 15.56 12.06
CA GLU A 343 -30.30 15.55 11.89
C GLU A 343 -29.70 16.94 12.04
N SER A 344 -28.81 17.08 12.99
CA SER A 344 -28.20 18.36 13.32
C SER A 344 -27.10 18.74 12.32
N GLN A 345 -27.18 19.96 11.81
CA GLN A 345 -26.07 20.54 11.08
C GLN A 345 -24.83 20.63 12.00
N THR A 346 -23.72 20.10 11.55
CA THR A 346 -22.45 20.18 12.28
C THR A 346 -21.56 21.25 11.65
N SER A 347 -21.12 22.19 12.44
CA SER A 347 -20.09 23.16 12.05
C SER A 347 -18.79 22.85 12.76
N PHE A 348 -17.70 23.13 12.09
CA PHE A 348 -16.38 22.81 12.58
C PHE A 348 -15.44 23.94 12.19
N THR A 349 -14.76 24.52 13.17
CA THR A 349 -13.72 25.53 12.95
C THR A 349 -12.42 24.99 13.50
N ASP A 350 -11.39 24.95 12.67
CA ASP A 350 -10.06 24.47 12.99
C ASP A 350 -9.04 25.59 12.76
N THR A 351 -8.21 25.82 13.75
CA THR A 351 -7.14 26.82 13.67
C THR A 351 -5.85 26.17 14.11
N ALA A 352 -4.82 26.25 13.29
CA ALA A 352 -3.49 25.73 13.61
C ALA A 352 -2.43 26.82 13.42
N SER A 353 -1.58 26.97 14.41
CA SER A 353 -0.41 27.84 14.38
C SER A 353 0.84 26.99 14.46
N THR A 354 1.72 27.10 13.47
CA THR A 354 2.97 26.34 13.41
C THR A 354 4.16 27.28 13.35
N VAL A 355 5.14 27.00 14.17
CA VAL A 355 6.44 27.65 14.18
C VAL A 355 7.49 26.61 13.83
N GLU A 356 8.22 26.80 12.74
CA GLU A 356 9.30 25.92 12.30
C GLU A 356 10.59 26.70 12.29
N ALA A 357 11.64 26.14 12.89
CA ALA A 357 12.97 26.69 12.88
C ALA A 357 13.96 25.65 12.35
N ASP A 358 14.74 26.02 11.36
CA ASP A 358 15.81 25.21 10.79
C ASP A 358 17.06 26.08 10.67
N HIS A 359 18.02 25.85 11.55
CA HIS A 359 19.22 26.66 11.64
C HIS A 359 20.49 25.83 11.71
N ARG A 360 21.40 26.11 10.82
CA ARG A 360 22.73 25.51 10.81
C ARG A 360 23.74 26.44 11.43
N TRP A 361 24.41 25.97 12.49
CA TRP A 361 25.47 26.67 13.15
C TRP A 361 26.73 25.81 13.21
N HIS A 362 27.73 26.16 12.42
CA HIS A 362 28.95 25.36 12.24
C HIS A 362 28.64 23.93 11.77
N SER A 363 28.92 22.95 12.63
CA SER A 363 28.66 21.53 12.40
C SER A 363 27.35 21.03 13.03
N PHE A 364 26.56 21.95 13.60
CA PHE A 364 25.26 21.64 14.18
C PHE A 364 24.14 22.04 13.24
N ASP A 365 23.17 21.13 13.06
CA ASP A 365 21.88 21.38 12.44
C ASP A 365 20.80 21.32 13.51
N PHE A 366 20.09 22.41 13.73
CA PHE A 366 18.98 22.52 14.66
C PHE A 366 17.69 22.61 13.85
N MET A 367 16.79 21.67 14.05
CA MET A 367 15.45 21.69 13.50
C MET A 367 14.46 21.57 14.65
N GLY A 368 13.47 22.44 14.66
CA GLY A 368 12.40 22.39 15.64
C GLY A 368 11.10 22.84 15.04
N SER A 369 10.02 22.21 15.44
CA SER A 369 8.68 22.68 15.10
C SER A 369 7.78 22.63 16.31
N TYR A 370 6.91 23.60 16.41
CA TYR A 370 5.81 23.64 17.36
C TYR A 370 4.52 23.90 16.59
N THR A 371 3.50 23.07 16.81
CA THR A 371 2.18 23.24 16.24
C THR A 371 1.17 23.26 17.37
N GLY A 372 0.45 24.36 17.51
CA GLY A 372 -0.74 24.46 18.36
C GLY A 372 -1.97 24.43 17.48
N ARG A 373 -2.93 23.57 17.76
CA ARG A 373 -4.19 23.43 17.02
C ARG A 373 -5.35 23.54 17.98
N PHE A 374 -6.36 24.26 17.54
CA PHE A 374 -7.59 24.46 18.28
C PHE A 374 -8.77 24.18 17.36
N GLN A 375 -9.70 23.35 17.81
CA GLN A 375 -10.87 22.95 17.06
C GLN A 375 -12.14 23.20 17.86
N ILE A 376 -13.10 23.88 17.25
CA ILE A 376 -14.45 24.09 17.76
C ILE A 376 -15.39 23.28 16.89
N THR A 377 -16.16 22.41 17.50
CA THR A 377 -17.23 21.67 16.84
C THR A 377 -18.56 22.13 17.44
N GLY A 378 -19.51 22.50 16.63
CA GLY A 378 -20.87 22.89 17.06
C GLY A 378 -21.91 22.10 16.28
N THR A 379 -22.91 21.64 16.96
CA THR A 379 -24.14 21.11 16.34
C THR A 379 -25.28 22.08 16.58
N THR A 380 -26.34 22.02 15.75
CA THR A 380 -27.52 22.86 15.94
C THR A 380 -28.24 22.55 17.26
N LEU A 381 -28.00 21.38 17.84
CA LEU A 381 -28.64 20.91 19.07
C LEU A 381 -27.76 21.12 20.30
N ASP A 382 -26.45 21.10 20.16
CA ASP A 382 -25.52 21.23 21.30
C ASP A 382 -24.19 21.82 20.86
N ARG A 383 -23.54 22.61 21.73
CA ARG A 383 -22.15 23.01 21.54
C ARG A 383 -21.28 21.96 22.19
N THR A 384 -20.55 21.23 21.34
CA THR A 384 -19.57 20.30 21.82
C THR A 384 -18.34 21.03 22.35
N PRO A 385 -17.68 20.58 23.41
CA PRO A 385 -16.47 21.20 23.91
C PRO A 385 -15.37 21.25 22.86
N ASN A 386 -14.54 22.25 23.02
CA ASN A 386 -13.41 22.51 22.16
C ASN A 386 -12.34 21.45 22.33
N SER A 387 -11.82 20.91 21.24
CA SER A 387 -10.62 20.10 21.28
C SER A 387 -9.38 20.97 20.98
N TRP A 388 -8.28 20.65 21.61
CA TRP A 388 -7.01 21.29 21.34
C TRP A 388 -5.87 20.28 21.30
N SER A 389 -4.85 20.56 20.53
CA SER A 389 -3.65 19.75 20.48
C SER A 389 -2.41 20.62 20.39
N ASN A 390 -1.37 20.17 21.05
CA ASN A 390 -0.04 20.75 20.93
C ASN A 390 0.92 19.64 20.49
N SER A 391 1.78 19.97 19.55
CA SER A 391 2.85 19.07 19.13
C SER A 391 4.16 19.85 19.06
N PHE A 392 5.14 19.35 19.75
CA PHE A 392 6.51 19.84 19.69
C PHE A 392 7.41 18.75 19.10
N THR A 393 8.21 19.09 18.12
CA THR A 393 9.26 18.24 17.59
C THR A 393 10.58 18.99 17.58
N GLY A 394 11.65 18.31 18.02
CA GLY A 394 12.98 18.88 18.02
C GLY A 394 14.00 17.87 17.53
N ARG A 395 14.96 18.34 16.76
CA ARG A 395 16.07 17.54 16.26
C ARG A 395 17.34 18.37 16.30
N VAL A 396 18.37 17.81 16.87
CA VAL A 396 19.71 18.36 16.83
C VAL A 396 20.62 17.33 16.17
N ALA A 397 21.21 17.70 15.05
CA ALA A 397 22.18 16.87 14.37
C ALA A 397 23.56 17.55 14.49
N TRP A 398 24.56 16.77 14.81
CA TRP A 398 25.94 17.20 14.86
C TRP A 398 26.81 16.26 14.05
N GLY A 399 27.70 16.82 13.28
CA GLY A 399 28.71 16.00 12.63
C GLY A 399 29.40 16.67 11.46
N ASP A 400 30.64 16.26 11.27
CA ASP A 400 31.29 16.41 9.97
C ASP A 400 30.87 15.21 9.12
N ALA A 401 30.27 15.48 7.97
CA ALA A 401 29.86 14.47 6.99
C ALA A 401 30.98 13.49 6.59
N ARG A 402 32.22 13.74 7.01
CA ARG A 402 33.37 12.89 6.72
C ARG A 402 33.63 11.80 7.76
N TYR A 403 33.21 11.99 9.03
CA TYR A 403 33.62 11.10 10.12
C TYR A 403 32.48 10.55 10.96
N LEU A 404 31.70 11.41 11.58
CA LEU A 404 30.69 11.03 12.55
C LEU A 404 29.49 11.96 12.45
N HIS A 405 28.30 11.37 12.46
CA HIS A 405 27.03 12.09 12.52
C HIS A 405 26.23 11.61 13.73
N VAL A 406 25.83 12.52 14.58
CA VAL A 406 25.02 12.25 15.77
C VAL A 406 23.73 13.04 15.65
N VAL A 407 22.59 12.38 15.84
CA VAL A 407 21.26 13.00 15.80
C VAL A 407 20.56 12.70 17.12
N ALA A 408 20.15 13.74 17.81
CA ALA A 408 19.20 13.65 18.91
C ALA A 408 17.86 14.21 18.45
N SER A 409 16.77 13.50 18.69
CA SER A 409 15.42 13.92 18.35
C SER A 409 14.48 13.77 19.52
N GLY A 410 13.48 14.64 19.60
CA GLY A 410 12.43 14.59 20.61
C GLY A 410 11.10 15.01 20.01
N GLN A 411 10.05 14.38 20.44
CA GLN A 411 8.67 14.71 20.10
C GLN A 411 7.82 14.65 21.36
N ASP A 412 6.98 15.66 21.56
CA ASP A 412 5.95 15.68 22.60
C ASP A 412 4.66 16.15 21.95
N THR A 413 3.64 15.30 21.96
CA THR A 413 2.33 15.57 21.34
C THR A 413 1.24 15.34 22.36
N HIS A 414 0.44 16.35 22.60
CA HIS A 414 -0.75 16.27 23.44
C HIS A 414 -1.99 16.57 22.60
N LEU A 415 -2.91 15.63 22.55
CA LEU A 415 -4.19 15.73 21.85
C LEU A 415 -5.33 15.52 22.83
N ASN A 416 -6.12 16.56 23.05
CA ASN A 416 -7.34 16.48 23.87
C ASN A 416 -8.54 16.30 22.93
N LEU A 417 -9.16 15.13 22.97
CA LEU A 417 -10.36 14.75 22.19
C LEU A 417 -11.57 14.75 23.15
N VAL A 418 -12.03 15.92 23.55
CA VAL A 418 -12.95 16.05 24.68
C VAL A 418 -14.32 15.39 24.50
N GLU A 419 -14.79 15.03 23.28
CA GLU A 419 -16.18 14.60 23.22
C GLU A 419 -16.56 13.42 22.33
N GLN A 420 -15.87 13.11 21.28
CA GLN A 420 -16.35 11.98 20.46
C GLN A 420 -16.06 10.62 21.08
N ILE A 421 -15.05 10.52 21.95
CA ILE A 421 -14.61 9.27 22.58
C ILE A 421 -14.22 9.49 24.05
N GLY A 422 -14.38 10.70 24.60
CA GLY A 422 -14.06 11.03 26.00
C GLY A 422 -12.61 10.73 26.36
N GLY A 423 -11.63 11.30 25.64
CA GLY A 423 -10.27 10.93 25.91
C GLY A 423 -9.21 11.96 25.52
N PHE A 424 -8.02 11.79 26.07
CA PHE A 424 -6.81 12.48 25.60
C PHE A 424 -5.74 11.46 25.18
N THR A 425 -4.84 11.90 24.33
CA THR A 425 -3.66 11.13 23.93
C THR A 425 -2.42 11.96 24.17
N ASP A 426 -1.51 11.44 24.97
CA ASP A 426 -0.17 11.98 25.15
C ASP A 426 0.84 11.04 24.50
N GLU A 427 1.67 11.58 23.61
CA GLU A 427 2.75 10.82 22.96
C GLU A 427 4.07 11.55 23.19
N LYS A 428 5.03 10.84 23.75
CA LYS A 428 6.40 11.32 23.98
C LYS A 428 7.39 10.37 23.33
N ARG A 429 8.28 10.92 22.51
CA ARG A 429 9.37 10.14 21.89
C ARG A 429 10.69 10.87 22.11
N VAL A 430 11.71 10.10 22.42
CA VAL A 430 13.08 10.58 22.47
C VAL A 430 13.95 9.59 21.71
N GLY A 431 14.71 10.08 20.75
CA GLY A 431 15.58 9.27 19.91
C GLY A 431 17.02 9.79 19.92
N LEU A 432 17.95 8.88 19.87
CA LEU A 432 19.37 9.15 19.66
C LEU A 432 19.90 8.23 18.55
N GLU A 433 20.52 8.83 17.55
CA GLU A 433 21.16 8.12 16.45
C GLU A 433 22.62 8.54 16.31
N LEU A 434 23.49 7.57 16.16
CA LEU A 434 24.89 7.74 15.89
C LEU A 434 25.26 6.98 14.62
N GLU A 435 25.79 7.68 13.65
CA GLU A 435 26.22 7.12 12.38
C GLU A 435 27.66 7.50 12.08
N THR A 436 28.50 6.50 11.81
CA THR A 436 29.86 6.73 11.33
C THR A 436 29.88 6.85 9.82
N HIS A 437 30.62 7.82 9.31
CA HIS A 437 30.84 7.87 7.88
C HIS A 437 31.72 6.71 7.42
N ARG A 438 31.55 6.30 6.17
CA ARG A 438 32.23 5.13 5.62
C ARG A 438 33.75 5.30 5.63
N VAL A 439 34.39 4.75 6.63
CA VAL A 439 35.85 4.63 6.68
C VAL A 439 36.26 3.40 5.91
N LYS A 440 36.90 3.57 4.73
CA LYS A 440 37.21 2.50 3.77
C LYS A 440 35.94 1.84 3.24
N SER A 441 35.50 0.76 3.87
CA SER A 441 34.32 -0.04 3.42
C SER A 441 33.31 -0.31 4.55
N PHE A 442 33.49 0.35 5.71
CA PHE A 442 32.69 0.08 6.90
C PHE A 442 31.89 1.32 7.32
N ARG A 443 30.61 1.13 7.65
CA ARG A 443 29.69 2.13 8.20
C ARG A 443 28.95 1.50 9.36
N LEU A 444 28.95 2.15 10.49
CA LEU A 444 28.23 1.73 11.68
C LEU A 444 27.11 2.74 11.97
N ARG A 445 25.92 2.26 12.23
CA ARG A 445 24.78 3.01 12.70
C ARG A 445 24.24 2.39 13.97
N ILE A 446 24.04 3.21 14.99
CA ILE A 446 23.41 2.81 16.25
C ILE A 446 22.28 3.80 16.49
N ALA A 447 21.09 3.30 16.78
CA ALA A 447 19.94 4.13 17.11
C ALA A 447 19.23 3.58 18.35
N ALA A 448 18.75 4.48 19.18
CA ALA A 448 17.93 4.16 20.34
C ALA A 448 16.73 5.11 20.38
N GLU A 449 15.56 4.59 20.64
CA GLU A 449 14.31 5.34 20.74
C GLU A 449 13.50 4.86 21.94
N ASP A 450 12.99 5.80 22.74
CA ASP A 450 12.00 5.58 23.79
C ASP A 450 10.72 6.32 23.37
N SER A 451 9.62 5.60 23.24
CA SER A 451 8.30 6.13 22.90
C SER A 451 7.29 5.74 23.96
N GLN A 452 6.55 6.72 24.46
CA GLN A 452 5.49 6.52 25.45
C GLN A 452 4.20 7.10 24.89
N VAL A 453 3.11 6.34 24.95
CA VAL A 453 1.78 6.76 24.56
C VAL A 453 0.83 6.51 25.73
N GLU A 454 0.11 7.54 26.12
CA GLU A 454 -0.93 7.47 27.14
C GLU A 454 -2.27 7.83 26.52
N LEU A 455 -3.24 6.93 26.65
CA LEU A 455 -4.60 7.08 26.12
C LEU A 455 -5.57 7.03 27.30
N LEU A 456 -6.32 8.10 27.49
CA LEU A 456 -7.50 8.10 28.35
C LEU A 456 -8.74 7.96 27.47
N ASN A 457 -9.55 6.95 27.70
CA ASN A 457 -10.82 6.72 27.03
C ASN A 457 -11.92 6.38 28.04
N LEU A 458 -13.16 6.19 27.58
CA LEU A 458 -14.31 5.84 28.42
C LEU A 458 -14.13 4.53 29.21
N SER A 459 -13.25 3.65 28.79
CA SER A 459 -12.94 2.37 29.45
C SER A 459 -11.78 2.46 30.46
N GLY A 460 -11.14 3.61 30.59
CA GLY A 460 -10.06 3.84 31.55
C GLY A 460 -8.80 4.42 30.94
N ASN A 461 -7.80 4.60 31.78
CA ASN A 461 -6.49 5.09 31.36
C ASN A 461 -5.61 3.91 30.92
N THR A 462 -5.12 3.95 29.70
CA THR A 462 -4.19 2.95 29.18
C THR A 462 -2.88 3.63 28.82
N ARG A 463 -1.78 3.06 29.31
CA ARG A 463 -0.43 3.51 29.04
C ARG A 463 0.34 2.44 28.32
N SER A 464 1.01 2.82 27.22
CA SER A 464 1.96 1.95 26.54
C SER A 464 3.33 2.62 26.48
N LYS A 465 4.36 1.83 26.67
CA LYS A 465 5.75 2.26 26.55
C LYS A 465 6.47 1.32 25.57
N ILE A 466 7.15 1.89 24.61
CA ILE A 466 7.98 1.17 23.63
C ILE A 466 9.39 1.70 23.72
N VAL A 467 10.34 0.81 23.98
CA VAL A 467 11.77 1.12 23.93
C VAL A 467 12.37 0.29 22.82
N THR A 468 12.99 0.95 21.86
CA THR A 468 13.65 0.29 20.74
C THR A 468 15.10 0.73 20.66
N TRP A 469 15.99 -0.20 20.44
CA TRP A 469 17.35 0.12 20.06
C TRP A 469 17.81 -0.77 18.92
N SER A 470 18.62 -0.22 18.04
CA SER A 470 19.12 -0.92 16.87
C SER A 470 20.59 -0.59 16.63
N ALA A 471 21.29 -1.54 16.07
CA ALA A 471 22.65 -1.36 15.61
C ALA A 471 22.81 -2.01 14.24
N SER A 472 23.40 -1.32 13.30
CA SER A 472 23.73 -1.89 11.99
C SER A 472 25.17 -1.60 11.61
N ALA A 473 25.78 -2.56 10.96
CA ALA A 473 27.13 -2.46 10.46
C ALA A 473 27.14 -2.83 8.97
N ASP A 474 27.43 -1.86 8.14
CA ASP A 474 27.54 -2.03 6.70
C ASP A 474 29.00 -2.14 6.29
N HIS A 475 29.34 -3.24 5.67
CA HIS A 475 30.63 -3.46 5.03
C HIS A 475 30.42 -3.74 3.53
N ARG A 476 31.47 -3.56 2.74
CA ARG A 476 31.40 -3.83 1.29
C ARG A 476 30.85 -5.22 0.94
N LEU A 477 31.10 -6.21 1.79
CA LEU A 477 30.75 -7.61 1.57
C LEU A 477 29.53 -8.07 2.35
N PHE A 478 29.11 -7.35 3.40
CA PHE A 478 27.96 -7.73 4.22
C PHE A 478 27.37 -6.55 4.96
N THR A 479 26.10 -6.68 5.30
CA THR A 479 25.35 -5.83 6.21
C THR A 479 24.85 -6.68 7.36
N LEU A 480 25.17 -6.30 8.57
CA LEU A 480 24.65 -6.92 9.80
C LEU A 480 23.75 -5.89 10.49
N ALA A 481 22.55 -6.28 10.85
CA ALA A 481 21.67 -5.44 11.64
C ALA A 481 21.10 -6.21 12.83
N TYR A 482 20.97 -5.53 13.95
CA TYR A 482 20.34 -6.01 15.16
C TYR A 482 19.32 -4.97 15.65
N THR A 483 18.14 -5.44 16.03
CA THR A 483 17.09 -4.61 16.61
C THR A 483 16.52 -5.31 17.83
N ASN A 484 16.31 -4.56 18.88
CA ASN A 484 15.63 -5.02 20.09
C ASN A 484 14.52 -4.02 20.43
N SER A 485 13.32 -4.51 20.67
CA SER A 485 12.18 -3.70 21.08
C SER A 485 11.48 -4.31 22.28
N PHE A 486 11.10 -3.47 23.19
CA PHE A 486 10.33 -3.81 24.38
C PHE A 486 9.07 -2.97 24.39
N LEU A 487 7.91 -3.60 24.43
CA LEU A 487 6.59 -2.99 24.55
C LEU A 487 5.98 -3.40 25.90
N ASP A 488 5.54 -2.44 26.67
CA ASP A 488 4.77 -2.64 27.89
C ASP A 488 3.52 -1.76 27.85
N GLY A 489 2.34 -2.36 27.98
CA GLY A 489 1.09 -1.59 28.05
C GLY A 489 -0.11 -2.23 27.40
N ALA A 490 -1.22 -1.50 27.45
CA ALA A 490 -2.48 -1.88 26.84
C ALA A 490 -2.63 -1.19 25.48
N GLY A 491 -2.81 -1.99 24.44
CA GLY A 491 -3.15 -1.47 23.12
C GLY A 491 -2.39 -2.10 21.97
N ALA A 492 -3.08 -2.21 20.84
CA ALA A 492 -2.55 -2.74 19.59
C ALA A 492 -1.85 -1.64 18.76
N LEU A 493 -0.91 -0.92 19.35
CA LEU A 493 -0.03 -0.06 18.56
C LEU A 493 1.18 -0.90 18.15
N PHE A 494 1.03 -1.61 17.04
CA PHE A 494 2.21 -2.06 16.31
C PHE A 494 2.93 -0.81 15.80
N PRO A 495 4.19 -0.59 16.11
CA PRO A 495 4.97 0.40 15.40
C PRO A 495 5.09 -0.08 13.95
N LEU A 496 4.17 0.40 13.09
CA LEU A 496 4.18 0.14 11.64
C LEU A 496 5.49 0.55 10.96
N GLY A 497 6.35 1.30 11.65
CA GLY A 497 7.65 1.74 11.15
C GLY A 497 8.81 0.75 11.31
N LEU A 498 8.69 -0.29 12.13
CA LEU A 498 9.75 -1.29 12.32
C LEU A 498 9.69 -2.46 11.33
N LEU A 499 8.60 -2.57 10.55
CA LEU A 499 8.45 -3.54 9.47
C LEU A 499 9.00 -2.97 8.17
N ASP A 500 10.26 -2.54 8.19
CA ASP A 500 10.92 -2.07 6.99
C ASP A 500 11.18 -3.24 6.03
N HIS A 501 10.32 -3.33 5.06
CA HIS A 501 10.50 -3.68 3.65
C HIS A 501 10.78 -5.12 3.19
N GLN A 502 10.85 -6.16 3.97
CA GLN A 502 11.10 -7.49 3.37
C GLN A 502 10.43 -8.71 4.01
N PHE A 503 9.62 -8.57 5.04
CA PHE A 503 8.92 -9.73 5.59
C PHE A 503 7.45 -9.76 5.18
N LEU A 504 7.01 -10.93 4.74
CA LEU A 504 5.63 -11.22 4.34
C LEU A 504 4.67 -10.75 5.44
N VAL A 505 4.04 -9.60 5.22
CA VAL A 505 2.95 -9.12 6.06
C VAL A 505 1.76 -10.02 5.75
N ILE A 506 1.45 -10.96 6.63
CA ILE A 506 0.14 -11.61 6.61
C ILE A 506 -0.86 -10.52 7.02
N PRO A 507 -1.73 -10.04 6.13
CA PRO A 507 -2.74 -9.06 6.51
C PRO A 507 -3.71 -9.74 7.47
N LEU A 508 -3.60 -9.40 8.76
CA LEU A 508 -4.66 -9.74 9.71
C LEU A 508 -5.90 -8.91 9.31
N PRO A 509 -7.07 -9.54 9.17
CA PRO A 509 -8.28 -8.82 8.82
C PRO A 509 -8.56 -7.75 9.88
N ILE A 510 -8.71 -6.50 9.41
CA ILE A 510 -8.94 -5.29 10.24
C ILE A 510 -10.10 -5.48 11.23
N GLY A 511 -11.08 -6.33 10.92
CA GLY A 511 -12.20 -6.65 11.81
C GLY A 511 -11.82 -7.39 13.09
N GLN A 512 -10.68 -8.10 13.14
CA GLN A 512 -10.22 -8.76 14.37
C GLN A 512 -9.43 -7.81 15.28
N LEU A 513 -8.86 -6.74 14.76
CA LEU A 513 -8.17 -5.71 15.53
C LEU A 513 -9.11 -4.84 16.38
N LEU A 514 -10.37 -4.68 15.96
CA LEU A 514 -11.37 -3.88 16.66
C LEU A 514 -12.17 -4.66 17.73
N ALA A 515 -12.11 -5.99 17.71
CA ALA A 515 -12.89 -6.85 18.61
C ALA A 515 -12.09 -7.42 19.79
N THR A 516 -10.79 -7.26 19.83
CA THR A 516 -9.97 -7.70 20.97
C THR A 516 -10.05 -6.66 22.08
N PRO A 517 -10.49 -7.03 23.30
CA PRO A 517 -10.40 -6.15 24.44
C PRO A 517 -8.94 -5.71 24.60
N LEU A 518 -8.73 -4.44 24.92
CA LEU A 518 -7.41 -3.85 25.17
C LEU A 518 -6.78 -4.55 26.39
N LEU A 519 -6.17 -5.71 26.16
CA LEU A 519 -5.48 -6.47 27.20
C LEU A 519 -4.10 -5.89 27.41
N ASN A 520 -3.73 -5.70 28.67
CA ASN A 520 -2.36 -5.38 29.02
C ASN A 520 -1.44 -6.50 28.53
N ARG A 521 -0.42 -6.14 27.79
CA ARG A 521 0.57 -7.09 27.29
C ARG A 521 1.97 -6.53 27.42
N THR A 522 2.89 -7.40 27.64
CA THR A 522 4.33 -7.12 27.55
C THR A 522 4.89 -7.91 26.39
N THR A 523 5.56 -7.25 25.48
CA THR A 523 6.18 -7.91 24.33
C THR A 523 7.65 -7.53 24.26
N HIS A 524 8.51 -8.53 24.14
CA HIS A 524 9.93 -8.38 23.91
C HIS A 524 10.29 -9.01 22.57
N ALA A 525 10.78 -8.22 21.63
CA ALA A 525 11.15 -8.71 20.31
C ALA A 525 12.61 -8.39 20.00
N GLN A 526 13.31 -9.38 19.46
CA GLN A 526 14.69 -9.26 19.00
C GLN A 526 14.80 -9.74 17.57
N THR A 527 15.55 -9.02 16.75
CA THR A 527 15.81 -9.41 15.37
C THR A 527 17.28 -9.22 15.05
N VAL A 528 17.89 -10.25 14.47
CA VAL A 528 19.23 -10.20 13.90
C VAL A 528 19.12 -10.52 12.43
N SER A 529 19.71 -9.72 11.57
CA SER A 529 19.76 -9.99 10.15
C SER A 529 21.16 -9.80 9.59
N LEU A 530 21.53 -10.69 8.69
CA LEU A 530 22.78 -10.67 7.94
C LEU A 530 22.46 -10.78 6.46
N LEU A 531 22.95 -9.84 5.68
CA LEU A 531 22.93 -9.89 4.21
C LEU A 531 24.37 -9.77 3.73
N GLY A 532 24.84 -10.72 2.91
CA GLY A 532 26.22 -10.72 2.50
C GLY A 532 26.42 -11.12 1.05
N ARG A 533 27.45 -10.53 0.44
CA ARG A 533 27.98 -10.91 -0.87
C ARG A 533 29.48 -11.15 -0.77
N PRO A 534 29.89 -12.27 -0.11
CA PRO A 534 31.32 -12.55 0.13
C PRO A 534 32.10 -12.73 -1.16
N ARG A 535 31.41 -13.08 -2.25
CA ARG A 535 31.95 -13.13 -3.61
C ARG A 535 30.95 -12.55 -4.60
N ARG A 536 31.39 -12.11 -5.79
CA ARG A 536 30.50 -11.55 -6.83
C ARG A 536 29.35 -12.49 -7.25
N ARG A 537 29.50 -13.80 -7.02
CA ARG A 537 28.55 -14.83 -7.43
C ARG A 537 27.84 -15.50 -6.28
N LEU A 538 28.19 -15.16 -5.04
CA LEU A 538 27.59 -15.74 -3.85
C LEU A 538 26.90 -14.64 -3.04
N GLU A 539 25.62 -14.82 -2.83
CA GLU A 539 24.78 -14.01 -1.96
C GLU A 539 24.25 -14.90 -0.82
N VAL A 540 24.33 -14.42 0.39
CA VAL A 540 23.90 -15.15 1.58
C VAL A 540 23.08 -14.21 2.43
N SER A 541 21.93 -14.66 2.89
CA SER A 541 21.12 -13.96 3.89
C SER A 541 20.79 -14.87 5.06
N ALA A 542 20.74 -14.28 6.25
CA ALA A 542 20.27 -14.95 7.45
C ALA A 542 19.47 -13.94 8.28
N ALA A 543 18.34 -14.36 8.79
CA ALA A 543 17.53 -13.58 9.72
C ALA A 543 17.05 -14.47 10.86
N TRP A 544 17.17 -13.95 12.06
CA TRP A 544 16.62 -14.56 13.25
C TRP A 544 15.78 -13.54 13.99
N ARG A 545 14.58 -13.95 14.39
CA ARG A 545 13.64 -13.14 15.17
C ARG A 545 13.10 -13.98 16.32
N THR A 546 13.08 -13.41 17.49
CA THR A 546 12.31 -13.93 18.62
C THR A 546 11.38 -12.87 19.15
N GLU A 547 10.21 -13.28 19.58
CA GLU A 547 9.19 -12.41 20.18
C GLU A 547 8.52 -13.17 21.31
N ASP A 548 8.63 -12.63 22.52
CA ASP A 548 7.98 -13.15 23.71
C ASP A 548 6.89 -12.16 24.11
N THR A 549 5.65 -12.61 24.12
CA THR A 549 4.48 -11.80 24.48
C THR A 549 3.78 -12.42 25.68
N VAL A 550 3.67 -11.66 26.74
CA VAL A 550 2.94 -12.03 27.96
C VAL A 550 1.62 -11.29 27.98
N LEU A 551 0.52 -12.03 28.03
CA LEU A 551 -0.84 -11.57 28.21
C LEU A 551 -1.33 -12.01 29.60
N ALA A 552 -2.39 -11.38 30.11
CA ALA A 552 -2.92 -11.69 31.45
C ALA A 552 -3.21 -13.17 31.73
N ALA A 553 -3.51 -13.97 30.70
CA ALA A 553 -3.87 -15.40 30.81
C ALA A 553 -3.04 -16.32 29.91
N SER A 554 -2.08 -15.81 29.18
CA SER A 554 -1.25 -16.62 28.28
C SER A 554 0.11 -15.98 28.04
N GLU A 555 1.08 -16.82 27.75
CA GLU A 555 2.41 -16.42 27.28
C GLU A 555 2.61 -17.02 25.89
N GLN A 556 3.04 -16.22 24.95
CA GLN A 556 3.31 -16.64 23.57
C GLN A 556 4.77 -16.36 23.25
N THR A 557 5.48 -17.38 22.83
CA THR A 557 6.83 -17.28 22.30
C THR A 557 6.82 -17.61 20.82
N PHE A 558 7.31 -16.68 20.02
CA PHE A 558 7.46 -16.82 18.59
C PHE A 558 8.95 -16.73 18.22
N ASN A 559 9.45 -17.72 17.51
CA ASN A 559 10.85 -17.77 17.09
C ASN A 559 10.95 -18.18 15.62
N VAL A 560 11.59 -17.34 14.82
CA VAL A 560 11.81 -17.56 13.39
C VAL A 560 13.28 -17.48 13.06
N LEU A 561 13.77 -18.49 12.39
CA LEU A 561 15.10 -18.51 11.77
C LEU A 561 14.93 -18.72 10.27
N GLN A 562 15.48 -17.84 9.48
CA GLN A 562 15.52 -17.96 8.01
C GLN A 562 16.93 -17.79 7.52
N THR A 563 17.36 -18.66 6.62
CA THR A 563 18.68 -18.57 5.97
C THR A 563 18.56 -18.91 4.51
N ASP A 564 19.22 -18.14 3.65
CA ASP A 564 19.23 -18.33 2.22
C ASP A 564 20.64 -18.17 1.68
N ALA A 565 20.98 -18.96 0.68
CA ALA A 565 22.22 -18.86 -0.05
C ALA A 565 21.95 -19.00 -1.55
N ARG A 566 22.44 -18.07 -2.33
CA ARG A 566 22.32 -18.05 -3.79
C ARG A 566 23.69 -17.97 -4.43
N TYR A 567 23.99 -18.93 -5.29
CA TYR A 567 25.24 -18.99 -6.02
C TYR A 567 25.04 -19.03 -7.53
N ARG A 568 25.74 -18.17 -8.27
CA ARG A 568 25.68 -18.11 -9.73
C ARG A 568 26.94 -18.74 -10.34
N LEU A 569 26.74 -19.87 -11.04
CA LEU A 569 27.79 -20.59 -11.76
C LEU A 569 27.58 -20.46 -13.28
N GLY A 570 28.11 -19.39 -13.87
CA GLY A 570 27.89 -19.11 -15.30
C GLY A 570 26.40 -18.80 -15.56
N LYS A 571 25.75 -19.68 -16.31
CA LYS A 571 24.32 -19.61 -16.64
C LYS A 571 23.42 -20.32 -15.61
N PHE A 572 24.02 -21.01 -14.64
CA PHE A 572 23.27 -21.71 -13.60
C PHE A 572 23.15 -20.84 -12.35
N THR A 573 21.99 -20.91 -11.73
CA THR A 573 21.72 -20.38 -10.42
C THR A 573 21.38 -21.53 -9.48
N LEU A 574 22.12 -21.63 -8.38
CA LEU A 574 21.86 -22.55 -7.28
C LEU A 574 21.37 -21.71 -6.12
N GLU A 575 20.27 -22.09 -5.54
CA GLU A 575 19.67 -21.38 -4.40
C GLU A 575 19.19 -22.43 -3.39
N GLY A 576 19.45 -22.20 -2.14
CA GLY A 576 18.98 -23.08 -1.06
C GLY A 576 18.77 -22.29 0.19
N GLY A 577 17.78 -22.68 0.95
CA GLY A 577 17.44 -22.01 2.19
C GLY A 577 16.78 -22.92 3.19
N TYR A 578 16.74 -22.42 4.42
CA TYR A 578 16.11 -23.04 5.56
C TYR A 578 15.31 -22.00 6.32
N SER A 579 14.08 -22.34 6.64
CA SER A 579 13.22 -21.54 7.50
C SER A 579 12.66 -22.42 8.62
N ARG A 580 12.75 -21.94 9.85
CA ARG A 580 12.16 -22.58 11.03
C ARG A 580 11.28 -21.58 11.76
N ASN A 581 10.05 -21.95 12.01
CA ASN A 581 9.09 -21.17 12.78
C ASN A 581 8.63 -22.00 13.97
N LEU A 582 8.77 -21.45 15.17
CA LEU A 582 8.29 -22.00 16.43
C LEU A 582 7.30 -20.99 16.99
N ASN A 583 6.10 -21.45 17.26
CA ASN A 583 5.07 -20.66 17.92
C ASN A 583 4.51 -21.49 19.08
N ASP A 584 4.91 -21.18 20.30
CA ASP A 584 4.45 -21.84 21.51
C ASP A 584 3.56 -20.86 22.28
N VAL A 585 2.34 -21.29 22.61
CA VAL A 585 1.37 -20.53 23.43
C VAL A 585 1.10 -21.31 24.69
N THR A 586 1.45 -20.75 25.83
CA THR A 586 1.21 -21.32 27.14
C THR A 586 -0.04 -20.68 27.73
N PHE A 587 -1.06 -21.48 28.01
CA PHE A 587 -2.28 -21.10 28.72
C PHE A 587 -2.22 -21.66 30.16
N ILE A 588 -3.07 -21.14 31.04
CA ILE A 588 -3.28 -21.69 32.38
C ILE A 588 -3.67 -23.18 32.31
N THR A 589 -4.32 -23.61 31.21
CA THR A 589 -4.82 -24.98 31.00
C THR A 589 -3.86 -25.90 30.25
N GLY A 590 -2.71 -25.40 29.79
CA GLY A 590 -1.73 -26.20 29.06
C GLY A 590 -0.96 -25.43 28.00
N ILE A 591 -0.02 -26.11 27.36
CA ILE A 591 0.82 -25.56 26.30
C ILE A 591 0.27 -26.05 24.96
N SER A 592 0.03 -25.12 24.03
CA SER A 592 -0.25 -25.42 22.63
C SER A 592 0.84 -24.78 21.79
N GLY A 593 1.46 -25.52 20.89
CA GLY A 593 2.52 -24.98 20.06
C GLY A 593 2.55 -25.62 18.68
N THR A 594 3.04 -24.87 17.72
CA THR A 594 3.29 -25.33 16.36
C THR A 594 4.75 -25.13 15.99
N ARG A 595 5.34 -26.14 15.38
CA ARG A 595 6.69 -26.11 14.85
C ARG A 595 6.62 -26.37 13.36
N LEU A 596 7.13 -25.43 12.57
CA LEU A 596 7.21 -25.52 11.13
C LEU A 596 8.67 -25.38 10.71
N ALA A 597 9.19 -26.36 10.00
CA ALA A 597 10.50 -26.30 9.38
C ALA A 597 10.36 -26.50 7.87
N ILE A 598 10.96 -25.59 7.12
CA ILE A 598 10.96 -25.62 5.67
C ILE A 598 12.40 -25.52 5.22
N TRP A 599 12.83 -26.44 4.39
CA TRP A 599 14.06 -26.27 3.63
C TRP A 599 13.78 -26.43 2.14
N TYR A 600 14.49 -25.68 1.34
CA TYR A 600 14.32 -25.73 -0.10
C TYR A 600 15.68 -25.71 -0.80
N PHE A 601 15.67 -26.28 -1.98
CA PHE A 601 16.79 -26.24 -2.90
C PHE A 601 16.25 -25.98 -4.30
N ARG A 602 16.84 -24.99 -4.97
CA ARG A 602 16.49 -24.61 -6.33
C ARG A 602 17.72 -24.64 -7.22
N ILE A 603 17.59 -25.24 -8.38
CA ILE A 603 18.56 -25.14 -9.47
C ILE A 603 17.86 -24.60 -10.71
N GLY A 604 18.44 -23.59 -11.32
CA GLY A 604 17.91 -23.00 -12.54
C GLY A 604 19.01 -22.67 -13.54
N ARG A 605 18.64 -22.62 -14.79
CA ARG A 605 19.52 -22.25 -15.88
C ARG A 605 18.86 -21.26 -16.81
N ASP A 606 19.55 -20.13 -17.04
CA ASP A 606 19.20 -19.17 -18.09
C ASP A 606 19.76 -19.66 -19.43
N PHE A 607 18.95 -19.58 -20.48
CA PHE A 607 19.35 -19.91 -21.84
C PHE A 607 18.82 -18.88 -22.84
N LYS A 608 19.55 -18.77 -23.97
CA LYS A 608 19.14 -17.97 -25.12
C LYS A 608 18.95 -18.95 -26.29
N LEU A 609 17.84 -18.84 -26.97
CA LEU A 609 17.52 -19.67 -28.11
C LEU A 609 17.97 -19.01 -29.43
N PHE A 610 17.79 -17.66 -29.55
CA PHE A 610 18.26 -16.88 -30.68
C PHE A 610 18.60 -15.44 -30.26
#